data_1f29d85fad6b75a68d66687346b77583
#
_entry.id   1f29d85fad6b75a68d66687346b77583
#
_cell.length_a   1.000
_cell.length_b   1.000
_cell.length_c   1.000
_cell.angle_alpha   90.00
_cell.angle_beta   90.00
_cell.angle_gamma   90.00
#
_symmetry.space_group_name_H-M   'P 1'
#
loop_
_entity.id
_entity.type
_entity.pdbx_description
1 polymer ?
#
loop_
_entity_poly.entity_id
_entity_poly.type
_entity_poly.pdbx_seq_one_letter_code
_entity_poly.pdbx_strand_id
1 'polypeptide(L)'
;MEPSEHPGGRQLLVDVSEIIRSDARTGIQRVVRALLRQLLNADLPGVTVQPVFASRNHGFAKADFLADGRAVNASRFANGLKPVAVRKGDMFLGLDLAAHMLPAAEVQLAGWRRAGVSVNMLVYDLLPISQPEWFSKKLVRNFRRWLGVVGRQSDRCICISAAVAQALADQLSAMNVSPLPVIVTIPLGSDLGASFPSLGLPDDFPELLNWMRSGRTILTVGTIEPRKGHGQLLDALDYLWQSDPASDIAWLVVGRAGWRTEQLQERMRNHSEKGRRLIWLDQASDEFLSAIYRNCAGLIAASHQEGFGLPLVEAAANGAPTLARDIPVFREVGGPLFDYFQNDTPTALANRIKQWLSDAKSPSTREIGSFPRWENSADALLNHLELAPQLAVGDG
;
A
#
# COMPACT_ATOMS: atom_id res chain seq x y z
N MET A 1 -8.07 43.07 2.81
CA MET A 1 -8.11 42.07 3.90
C MET A 1 -9.46 41.38 3.80
N GLU A 2 -9.53 40.25 3.08
CA GLU A 2 -10.73 39.44 3.05
C GLU A 2 -10.85 38.66 4.37
N PRO A 3 -12.06 38.48 4.93
CA PRO A 3 -12.23 37.80 6.19
C PRO A 3 -11.87 36.32 6.01
N SER A 4 -11.09 35.76 6.94
CA SER A 4 -10.71 34.37 7.01
C SER A 4 -11.93 33.45 7.03
N GLU A 5 -12.12 32.66 5.98
CA GLU A 5 -13.22 31.68 5.83
C GLU A 5 -13.10 30.47 6.77
N HIS A 6 -12.57 30.62 7.98
CA HIS A 6 -12.51 29.53 8.94
C HIS A 6 -13.15 29.90 10.25
N PRO A 7 -14.40 29.50 10.49
CA PRO A 7 -15.00 29.63 11.81
C PRO A 7 -14.32 28.65 12.78
N GLY A 8 -13.44 29.17 13.62
CA GLY A 8 -13.10 28.63 14.95
C GLY A 8 -12.41 27.26 15.11
N GLY A 9 -12.42 26.33 14.17
CA GLY A 9 -11.89 24.96 14.31
C GLY A 9 -10.43 24.75 13.86
N ARG A 10 -9.77 23.64 14.24
CA ARG A 10 -8.46 23.19 13.77
C ARG A 10 -8.56 22.60 12.36
N GLN A 11 -7.44 22.52 11.65
CA GLN A 11 -7.37 21.83 10.35
C GLN A 11 -6.48 20.58 10.44
N LEU A 12 -6.90 19.50 9.79
CA LEU A 12 -6.05 18.37 9.44
C LEU A 12 -5.72 18.48 7.94
N LEU A 13 -4.52 18.94 7.63
CA LEU A 13 -4.00 19.12 6.28
C LEU A 13 -3.44 17.78 5.79
N VAL A 14 -4.10 17.13 4.83
CA VAL A 14 -3.75 15.79 4.35
C VAL A 14 -3.06 15.88 2.99
N ASP A 15 -1.78 15.48 2.93
CA ASP A 15 -1.02 15.46 1.67
C ASP A 15 -1.53 14.37 0.72
N VAL A 16 -1.85 14.79 -0.51
CA VAL A 16 -2.36 13.95 -1.60
C VAL A 16 -1.60 14.21 -2.90
N SER A 17 -0.32 14.57 -2.80
CA SER A 17 0.48 15.12 -3.90
C SER A 17 0.69 14.18 -5.07
N GLU A 18 0.81 12.87 -4.84
CA GLU A 18 0.98 11.87 -5.92
C GLU A 18 -0.36 11.46 -6.52
N ILE A 19 -1.33 11.13 -5.67
CA ILE A 19 -2.61 10.58 -6.14
C ILE A 19 -3.40 11.59 -6.99
N ILE A 20 -3.26 12.88 -6.70
CA ILE A 20 -3.91 13.95 -7.48
C ILE A 20 -3.31 14.11 -8.88
N ARG A 21 -2.06 13.66 -9.10
CA ARG A 21 -1.33 13.78 -10.37
C ARG A 21 -1.44 12.55 -11.22
N SER A 22 -1.33 11.40 -10.60
CA SER A 22 -1.27 10.12 -11.29
C SER A 22 -1.85 9.04 -10.40
N ASP A 23 -2.99 8.54 -10.82
CA ASP A 23 -3.62 7.40 -10.20
C ASP A 23 -3.15 6.11 -10.85
N ALA A 24 -1.98 5.63 -10.41
CA ALA A 24 -1.40 4.39 -10.90
C ALA A 24 -1.98 3.14 -10.21
N ARG A 25 -2.93 3.29 -9.27
CA ARG A 25 -3.56 2.19 -8.51
C ARG A 25 -2.55 1.23 -7.86
N THR A 26 -1.44 1.77 -7.38
CA THR A 26 -0.44 1.00 -6.62
C THR A 26 -0.96 0.67 -5.21
N GLY A 27 -0.27 -0.26 -4.51
CA GLY A 27 -0.60 -0.55 -3.11
C GLY A 27 -0.57 0.69 -2.20
N ILE A 28 0.43 1.57 -2.36
CA ILE A 28 0.52 2.85 -1.62
C ILE A 28 -0.70 3.72 -1.92
N GLN A 29 -1.05 3.89 -3.18
CA GLN A 29 -2.22 4.71 -3.56
C GLN A 29 -3.54 4.12 -3.09
N ARG A 30 -3.63 2.78 -2.92
CA ARG A 30 -4.77 2.14 -2.27
C ARG A 30 -4.89 2.58 -0.82
N VAL A 31 -3.79 2.54 -0.06
CA VAL A 31 -3.77 3.03 1.33
C VAL A 31 -4.16 4.50 1.41
N VAL A 32 -3.57 5.34 0.56
CA VAL A 32 -3.88 6.78 0.51
C VAL A 32 -5.37 7.03 0.30
N ARG A 33 -5.99 6.36 -0.70
CA ARG A 33 -7.43 6.52 -0.96
C ARG A 33 -8.29 6.04 0.16
N ALA A 34 -7.98 4.84 0.67
CA ALA A 34 -8.76 4.24 1.73
C ALA A 34 -8.77 5.12 2.97
N LEU A 35 -7.60 5.56 3.43
CA LEU A 35 -7.49 6.45 4.60
C LEU A 35 -8.06 7.84 4.33
N LEU A 36 -7.79 8.45 3.17
CA LEU A 36 -8.36 9.75 2.81
C LEU A 36 -9.90 9.72 2.84
N ARG A 37 -10.49 8.67 2.27
CA ARG A 37 -11.95 8.50 2.28
C ARG A 37 -12.49 8.40 3.71
N GLN A 38 -11.86 7.61 4.58
CA GLN A 38 -12.24 7.50 5.98
C GLN A 38 -12.15 8.87 6.68
N LEU A 39 -11.04 9.58 6.49
CA LEU A 39 -10.82 10.89 7.08
C LEU A 39 -11.85 11.95 6.61
N LEU A 40 -12.19 11.95 5.30
CA LEU A 40 -13.17 12.90 4.74
C LEU A 40 -14.60 12.64 5.24
N ASN A 41 -14.92 11.41 5.65
CA ASN A 41 -16.23 11.01 6.15
C ASN A 41 -16.27 10.93 7.70
N ALA A 42 -15.15 11.13 8.38
CA ALA A 42 -15.09 11.09 9.83
C ALA A 42 -15.80 12.32 10.45
N ASP A 43 -16.60 12.08 11.47
CA ASP A 43 -17.13 13.17 12.30
C ASP A 43 -16.05 13.58 13.31
N LEU A 44 -15.39 14.70 13.05
CA LEU A 44 -14.30 15.23 13.86
C LEU A 44 -14.69 16.60 14.44
N PRO A 45 -15.28 16.64 15.64
CA PRO A 45 -15.75 17.89 16.24
C PRO A 45 -14.66 18.96 16.32
N GLY A 46 -14.89 20.11 15.71
CA GLY A 46 -13.95 21.22 15.69
C GLY A 46 -12.70 21.03 14.83
N VAL A 47 -12.66 19.99 13.96
CA VAL A 47 -11.56 19.75 13.02
C VAL A 47 -12.08 19.64 11.60
N THR A 48 -11.48 20.38 10.67
CA THR A 48 -11.78 20.29 9.24
C THR A 48 -10.66 19.52 8.54
N VAL A 49 -11.00 18.43 7.84
CA VAL A 49 -10.06 17.70 6.98
C VAL A 49 -9.91 18.46 5.67
N GLN A 50 -8.70 18.95 5.39
CA GLN A 50 -8.37 19.69 4.17
C GLN A 50 -7.28 18.97 3.40
N PRO A 51 -7.61 18.30 2.28
CA PRO A 51 -6.59 17.78 1.38
C PRO A 51 -5.71 18.91 0.83
N VAL A 52 -4.39 18.64 0.76
CA VAL A 52 -3.40 19.57 0.22
C VAL A 52 -2.44 18.83 -0.71
N PHE A 53 -1.84 19.55 -1.65
CA PHE A 53 -0.84 18.97 -2.54
C PHE A 53 0.36 19.90 -2.71
N ALA A 54 1.55 19.33 -2.77
CA ALA A 54 2.76 20.07 -3.06
C ALA A 54 2.94 20.31 -4.55
N SER A 55 3.44 21.49 -4.90
CA SER A 55 3.95 21.77 -6.23
C SER A 55 5.43 22.16 -6.17
N ARG A 56 6.18 21.94 -7.25
CA ARG A 56 7.63 22.24 -7.27
C ARG A 56 7.94 23.73 -7.03
N ASN A 57 7.02 24.61 -7.40
CA ASN A 57 7.26 26.04 -7.44
C ASN A 57 6.49 26.83 -6.36
N HIS A 58 5.47 26.21 -5.73
CA HIS A 58 4.53 26.94 -4.87
C HIS A 58 4.30 26.30 -3.49
N GLY A 59 5.04 25.22 -3.16
CA GLY A 59 4.79 24.49 -1.91
C GLY A 59 3.42 23.82 -1.88
N PHE A 60 2.84 23.70 -0.70
CA PHE A 60 1.50 23.12 -0.51
C PHE A 60 0.40 24.13 -0.81
N ALA A 61 -0.60 23.68 -1.54
CA ALA A 61 -1.85 24.38 -1.84
C ALA A 61 -3.06 23.48 -1.52
N LYS A 62 -4.24 24.07 -1.35
CA LYS A 62 -5.47 23.31 -1.13
C LYS A 62 -5.83 22.47 -2.36
N ALA A 63 -6.27 21.25 -2.12
CA ALA A 63 -6.85 20.35 -3.11
C ALA A 63 -8.33 20.13 -2.82
N ASP A 64 -9.13 20.05 -3.86
CA ASP A 64 -10.56 19.76 -3.74
C ASP A 64 -10.80 18.27 -4.02
N PHE A 65 -11.41 17.58 -3.06
CA PHE A 65 -11.79 16.17 -3.15
C PHE A 65 -13.26 15.99 -2.78
N LEU A 66 -13.92 15.05 -3.46
CA LEU A 66 -15.26 14.58 -3.08
C LEU A 66 -15.16 13.68 -1.84
N ALA A 67 -16.26 13.53 -1.12
CA ALA A 67 -16.35 12.64 0.05
C ALA A 67 -16.05 11.15 -0.29
N ASP A 68 -16.18 10.77 -1.56
CA ASP A 68 -15.81 9.44 -2.05
C ASP A 68 -14.29 9.28 -2.33
N GLY A 69 -13.49 10.32 -2.07
CA GLY A 69 -12.03 10.31 -2.26
C GLY A 69 -11.57 10.56 -3.71
N ARG A 70 -12.47 10.98 -4.62
CA ARG A 70 -12.09 11.38 -5.97
C ARG A 70 -11.62 12.82 -6.02
N ALA A 71 -10.53 13.10 -6.74
CA ALA A 71 -10.08 14.46 -6.98
C ALA A 71 -11.06 15.22 -7.89
N VAL A 72 -11.41 16.43 -7.49
CA VAL A 72 -12.22 17.33 -8.33
C VAL A 72 -11.28 18.02 -9.30
N ASN A 73 -11.18 17.48 -10.54
CA ASN A 73 -10.48 18.06 -11.69
C ASN A 73 -9.05 18.57 -11.44
N ALA A 74 -8.08 17.69 -11.58
CA ALA A 74 -6.65 18.04 -11.59
C ALA A 74 -6.25 19.07 -12.69
N SER A 75 -7.06 19.24 -13.74
CA SER A 75 -6.81 20.20 -14.83
C SER A 75 -7.08 21.67 -14.47
N ARG A 76 -7.73 21.95 -13.34
CA ARG A 76 -8.04 23.33 -12.90
C ARG A 76 -6.93 24.01 -12.11
N PHE A 77 -5.81 23.36 -11.85
CA PHE A 77 -4.66 23.98 -11.16
C PHE A 77 -3.99 25.12 -11.97
N ALA A 78 -4.41 25.35 -13.22
CA ALA A 78 -3.95 26.46 -14.04
C ALA A 78 -4.49 27.85 -13.60
N ASN A 79 -5.57 27.90 -12.81
CA ASN A 79 -6.28 29.15 -12.50
C ASN A 79 -6.15 29.62 -11.04
N GLY A 80 -4.93 29.57 -10.49
CA GLY A 80 -4.62 30.13 -9.17
C GLY A 80 -4.67 29.10 -8.04
N LEU A 81 -3.48 28.74 -7.57
CA LEU A 81 -3.33 27.87 -6.38
C LEU A 81 -3.84 28.62 -5.14
N LYS A 82 -4.79 28.02 -4.42
CA LYS A 82 -5.26 28.57 -3.15
C LYS A 82 -4.22 28.31 -2.06
N PRO A 83 -3.58 29.33 -1.48
CA PRO A 83 -2.61 29.13 -0.41
C PRO A 83 -3.27 28.50 0.81
N VAL A 84 -2.48 27.75 1.56
CA VAL A 84 -2.89 27.14 2.83
C VAL A 84 -2.52 28.11 3.95
N ALA A 85 -3.51 28.68 4.60
CA ALA A 85 -3.33 29.42 5.85
C ALA A 85 -3.34 28.43 7.03
N VAL A 86 -2.38 28.55 7.92
CA VAL A 86 -2.22 27.68 9.08
C VAL A 86 -2.20 28.49 10.37
N ARG A 87 -2.56 27.85 11.48
CA ARG A 87 -2.51 28.40 12.82
C ARG A 87 -2.03 27.36 13.85
N LYS A 88 -1.72 27.82 15.03
CA LYS A 88 -1.34 26.95 16.15
C LYS A 88 -2.44 25.92 16.43
N GLY A 89 -2.05 24.65 16.53
CA GLY A 89 -2.95 23.52 16.76
C GLY A 89 -3.46 22.83 15.50
N ASP A 90 -3.22 23.39 14.30
CA ASP A 90 -3.42 22.66 13.05
C ASP A 90 -2.44 21.48 12.95
N MET A 91 -2.77 20.51 12.13
CA MET A 91 -1.97 19.32 11.92
C MET A 91 -1.72 19.10 10.42
N PHE A 92 -0.52 18.67 10.09
CA PHE A 92 -0.17 18.17 8.76
C PHE A 92 0.02 16.67 8.82
N LEU A 93 -0.61 15.95 7.90
CA LEU A 93 -0.44 14.52 7.67
C LEU A 93 0.13 14.30 6.26
N GLY A 94 1.40 13.94 6.17
CA GLY A 94 2.03 13.47 4.94
C GLY A 94 1.53 12.06 4.63
N LEU A 95 0.30 11.96 4.12
CA LEU A 95 -0.36 10.69 3.83
C LEU A 95 0.21 10.05 2.57
N ASP A 96 0.53 10.84 1.54
CA ASP A 96 1.03 10.34 0.26
C ASP A 96 2.56 10.30 0.20
N LEU A 97 3.13 9.31 -0.51
CA LEU A 97 4.58 9.18 -0.67
C LEU A 97 5.10 10.10 -1.79
N ALA A 98 5.11 11.39 -1.53
CA ALA A 98 5.58 12.40 -2.46
C ALA A 98 7.10 12.65 -2.37
N ALA A 99 7.93 11.60 -2.51
CA ALA A 99 9.37 11.64 -2.27
C ALA A 99 10.14 12.66 -3.14
N HIS A 100 9.62 13.02 -4.31
CA HIS A 100 10.25 14.00 -5.20
C HIS A 100 9.70 15.43 -5.02
N MET A 101 8.65 15.62 -4.20
CA MET A 101 7.98 16.89 -3.99
C MET A 101 8.26 17.47 -2.60
N LEU A 102 8.17 16.64 -1.57
CA LEU A 102 8.32 17.06 -0.18
C LEU A 102 9.59 17.87 0.11
N PRO A 103 10.76 17.52 -0.47
CA PRO A 103 11.97 18.33 -0.26
C PRO A 103 11.87 19.78 -0.75
N ALA A 104 11.05 20.07 -1.75
CA ALA A 104 10.82 21.44 -2.21
C ALA A 104 9.90 22.24 -1.26
N ALA A 105 9.06 21.54 -0.49
CA ALA A 105 8.16 22.14 0.49
C ALA A 105 8.73 22.21 1.91
N GLU A 106 9.98 21.78 2.13
CA GLU A 106 10.58 21.72 3.48
C GLU A 106 10.56 23.06 4.21
N VAL A 107 10.87 24.16 3.52
CA VAL A 107 10.87 25.51 4.11
C VAL A 107 9.47 25.90 4.62
N GLN A 108 8.42 25.53 3.87
CA GLN A 108 7.04 25.77 4.27
C GLN A 108 6.66 24.92 5.49
N LEU A 109 7.01 23.62 5.50
CA LEU A 109 6.79 22.75 6.65
C LEU A 109 7.49 23.27 7.92
N ALA A 110 8.75 23.71 7.80
CA ALA A 110 9.47 24.33 8.90
C ALA A 110 8.79 25.61 9.39
N GLY A 111 8.22 26.39 8.46
CA GLY A 111 7.40 27.57 8.80
C GLY A 111 6.14 27.20 9.56
N TRP A 112 5.42 26.17 9.11
CA TRP A 112 4.23 25.65 9.76
C TRP A 112 4.52 25.12 11.16
N ARG A 113 5.59 24.36 11.35
CA ARG A 113 6.03 23.92 12.70
C ARG A 113 6.27 25.10 13.64
N ARG A 114 6.98 26.15 13.17
CA ARG A 114 7.18 27.36 13.97
C ARG A 114 5.87 28.08 14.31
N ALA A 115 4.86 27.99 13.45
CA ALA A 115 3.51 28.49 13.70
C ALA A 115 2.68 27.60 14.65
N GLY A 116 3.23 26.45 15.08
CA GLY A 116 2.58 25.52 16.01
C GLY A 116 1.72 24.46 15.32
N VAL A 117 1.98 24.16 14.04
CA VAL A 117 1.40 23.00 13.34
C VAL A 117 2.20 21.76 13.68
N SER A 118 1.55 20.68 14.08
CA SER A 118 2.20 19.38 14.23
C SER A 118 2.37 18.69 12.86
N VAL A 119 3.55 18.13 12.61
CA VAL A 119 3.88 17.45 11.34
C VAL A 119 3.96 15.95 11.57
N ASN A 120 3.07 15.22 10.92
CA ASN A 120 2.94 13.78 11.02
C ASN A 120 3.15 13.16 9.63
N MET A 121 3.95 12.10 9.54
CA MET A 121 4.30 11.45 8.25
C MET A 121 3.92 9.97 8.26
N LEU A 122 3.16 9.52 7.27
CA LEU A 122 2.97 8.10 7.03
C LEU A 122 4.19 7.52 6.30
N VAL A 123 4.73 6.42 6.80
CA VAL A 123 5.91 5.75 6.25
C VAL A 123 5.53 4.34 5.79
N TYR A 124 5.68 4.09 4.49
CA TYR A 124 5.26 2.86 3.84
C TYR A 124 6.35 1.79 3.80
N ASP A 125 7.57 2.17 3.50
CA ASP A 125 8.77 1.34 3.52
C ASP A 125 10.04 2.20 3.45
N LEU A 126 11.18 1.55 3.56
CA LEU A 126 12.50 2.15 3.35
C LEU A 126 13.31 1.39 2.28
N LEU A 127 12.61 0.66 1.41
CA LEU A 127 13.23 -0.19 0.40
C LEU A 127 14.20 0.55 -0.53
N PRO A 128 13.93 1.80 -0.96
CA PRO A 128 14.90 2.54 -1.76
C PRO A 128 16.22 2.86 -1.04
N ILE A 129 16.24 2.74 0.29
CA ILE A 129 17.48 2.91 1.09
C ILE A 129 18.15 1.58 1.34
N SER A 130 17.37 0.56 1.76
CA SER A 130 17.91 -0.75 2.13
C SER A 130 18.32 -1.61 0.92
N GLN A 131 17.67 -1.42 -0.23
CA GLN A 131 17.89 -2.18 -1.47
C GLN A 131 17.92 -1.24 -2.69
N PRO A 132 18.88 -0.30 -2.74
CA PRO A 132 18.92 0.73 -3.79
C PRO A 132 19.10 0.16 -5.20
N GLU A 133 19.62 -1.04 -5.34
CA GLU A 133 19.80 -1.75 -6.61
C GLU A 133 18.49 -2.12 -7.30
N TRP A 134 17.39 -2.22 -6.56
CA TRP A 134 16.07 -2.49 -7.14
C TRP A 134 15.42 -1.27 -7.77
N PHE A 135 15.95 -0.08 -7.51
CA PHE A 135 15.33 1.19 -7.89
C PHE A 135 16.23 2.02 -8.84
N SER A 136 15.63 3.01 -9.49
CA SER A 136 16.43 3.95 -10.28
C SER A 136 17.25 4.86 -9.37
N LYS A 137 18.46 5.25 -9.82
CA LYS A 137 19.32 6.20 -9.08
C LYS A 137 18.59 7.51 -8.74
N LYS A 138 17.68 7.97 -9.62
CA LYS A 138 16.87 9.17 -9.38
C LYS A 138 15.90 8.98 -8.21
N LEU A 139 15.21 7.83 -8.18
CA LEU A 139 14.27 7.50 -7.11
C LEU A 139 14.99 7.40 -5.76
N VAL A 140 16.09 6.65 -5.70
CA VAL A 140 16.90 6.51 -4.48
C VAL A 140 17.38 7.88 -3.96
N ARG A 141 17.86 8.75 -4.85
CA ARG A 141 18.29 10.11 -4.47
C ARG A 141 17.12 10.95 -3.92
N ASN A 142 15.95 10.90 -4.55
CA ASN A 142 14.78 11.64 -4.09
C ASN A 142 14.30 11.10 -2.74
N PHE A 143 14.28 9.78 -2.58
CA PHE A 143 13.88 9.14 -1.35
C PHE A 143 14.81 9.47 -0.18
N ARG A 144 16.13 9.51 -0.40
CA ARG A 144 17.09 9.97 0.62
C ARG A 144 16.83 11.42 1.07
N ARG A 145 16.50 12.31 0.12
CA ARG A 145 16.15 13.70 0.43
C ARG A 145 14.83 13.76 1.21
N TRP A 146 13.83 13.00 0.79
CA TRP A 146 12.55 12.87 1.48
C TRP A 146 12.75 12.40 2.93
N LEU A 147 13.53 11.34 3.14
CA LEU A 147 13.81 10.81 4.47
C LEU A 147 14.54 11.85 5.35
N GLY A 148 15.43 12.65 4.75
CA GLY A 148 16.05 13.77 5.45
C GLY A 148 15.03 14.81 5.94
N VAL A 149 14.03 15.13 5.12
CA VAL A 149 12.92 16.02 5.54
C VAL A 149 12.09 15.39 6.63
N VAL A 150 11.72 14.11 6.49
CA VAL A 150 11.00 13.35 7.52
C VAL A 150 11.74 13.43 8.85
N GLY A 151 13.04 13.14 8.88
CA GLY A 151 13.82 13.18 10.10
C GLY A 151 13.89 14.57 10.75
N ARG A 152 13.98 15.64 9.96
CA ARG A 152 14.10 17.01 10.50
C ARG A 152 12.78 17.68 10.86
N GLN A 153 11.70 17.33 10.14
CA GLN A 153 10.44 18.09 10.22
C GLN A 153 9.30 17.31 10.90
N SER A 154 9.40 16.00 11.08
CA SER A 154 8.31 15.25 11.69
C SER A 154 8.33 15.35 13.21
N ASP A 155 7.17 15.54 13.79
CA ASP A 155 6.93 15.35 15.22
C ASP A 155 6.56 13.87 15.48
N ARG A 156 5.84 13.25 14.52
CA ARG A 156 5.44 11.84 14.58
C ARG A 156 5.61 11.19 13.20
N CYS A 157 6.12 9.95 13.18
CA CYS A 157 6.13 9.06 12.03
C CYS A 157 5.20 7.88 12.31
N ILE A 158 4.24 7.66 11.40
CA ILE A 158 3.24 6.61 11.49
C ILE A 158 3.61 5.54 10.48
N CYS A 159 4.03 4.37 10.94
CA CYS A 159 4.50 3.28 10.11
C CYS A 159 3.39 2.25 9.90
N ILE A 160 3.39 1.60 8.72
CA ILE A 160 2.36 0.61 8.37
C ILE A 160 2.66 -0.79 8.92
N SER A 161 3.80 -0.99 9.59
CA SER A 161 4.18 -2.23 10.28
C SER A 161 5.28 -1.95 11.30
N ALA A 162 5.47 -2.84 12.26
CA ALA A 162 6.58 -2.78 13.22
C ALA A 162 7.93 -2.97 12.53
N ALA A 163 7.98 -3.79 11.47
CA ALA A 163 9.20 -3.95 10.65
C ALA A 163 9.63 -2.61 10.01
N VAL A 164 8.67 -1.83 9.47
CA VAL A 164 8.95 -0.48 8.92
C VAL A 164 9.33 0.49 10.03
N ALA A 165 8.67 0.44 11.19
CA ALA A 165 8.98 1.32 12.32
C ALA A 165 10.42 1.10 12.83
N GLN A 166 10.84 -0.16 12.98
CA GLN A 166 12.20 -0.48 13.38
C GLN A 166 13.23 -0.01 12.33
N ALA A 167 12.99 -0.30 11.05
CA ALA A 167 13.86 0.14 9.96
C ALA A 167 13.99 1.68 9.91
N LEU A 168 12.88 2.41 10.17
CA LEU A 168 12.90 3.87 10.22
C LEU A 168 13.72 4.37 11.40
N ALA A 169 13.52 3.81 12.60
CA ALA A 169 14.27 4.19 13.80
C ALA A 169 15.78 4.00 13.62
N ASP A 170 16.19 2.84 13.08
CA ASP A 170 17.59 2.53 12.79
C ASP A 170 18.18 3.52 11.79
N GLN A 171 17.44 3.81 10.71
CA GLN A 171 17.92 4.71 9.66
C GLN A 171 18.03 6.17 10.12
N LEU A 172 17.04 6.67 10.89
CA LEU A 172 17.09 8.03 11.44
C LEU A 172 18.22 8.16 12.48
N SER A 173 18.44 7.12 13.29
CA SER A 173 19.58 7.07 14.23
C SER A 173 20.91 7.09 13.49
N ALA A 174 21.07 6.32 12.43
CA ALA A 174 22.27 6.33 11.58
C ALA A 174 22.52 7.68 10.90
N MET A 175 21.47 8.46 10.66
CA MET A 175 21.54 9.83 10.15
C MET A 175 21.80 10.88 11.25
N ASN A 176 21.98 10.48 12.51
CA ASN A 176 22.14 11.35 13.68
C ASN A 176 20.99 12.35 13.87
N VAL A 177 19.75 11.94 13.56
CA VAL A 177 18.57 12.77 13.81
C VAL A 177 18.33 12.86 15.32
N SER A 178 18.25 14.08 15.86
CA SER A 178 18.02 14.32 17.29
C SER A 178 17.22 15.62 17.50
N PRO A 179 16.12 15.61 18.25
CA PRO A 179 15.45 14.41 18.77
C PRO A 179 14.83 13.56 17.65
N LEU A 180 14.66 12.27 17.91
CA LEU A 180 13.90 11.40 17.01
C LEU A 180 12.40 11.77 17.07
N PRO A 181 11.66 11.72 15.95
CA PRO A 181 10.21 11.81 15.98
C PRO A 181 9.61 10.66 16.78
N VAL A 182 8.41 10.84 17.31
CA VAL A 182 7.63 9.72 17.89
C VAL A 182 7.30 8.74 16.76
N ILE A 183 7.72 7.48 16.89
CA ILE A 183 7.46 6.45 15.88
C ILE A 183 6.37 5.51 16.42
N VAL A 184 5.26 5.38 15.67
CA VAL A 184 4.11 4.55 16.00
C VAL A 184 3.70 3.70 14.81
N THR A 185 2.85 2.70 15.02
CA THR A 185 2.33 1.83 13.95
C THR A 185 0.82 1.87 13.87
N ILE A 186 0.29 1.68 12.67
CA ILE A 186 -1.13 1.44 12.44
C ILE A 186 -1.31 0.14 11.64
N PRO A 187 -2.37 -0.63 11.89
CA PRO A 187 -2.74 -1.75 11.03
C PRO A 187 -3.23 -1.21 9.68
N LEU A 188 -3.14 -2.02 8.62
CA LEU A 188 -3.78 -1.70 7.35
C LEU A 188 -5.01 -2.58 7.11
N GLY A 189 -6.03 -1.99 6.52
CA GLY A 189 -7.26 -2.68 6.16
C GLY A 189 -7.06 -3.69 5.03
N SER A 190 -7.86 -4.76 5.07
CA SER A 190 -7.87 -5.86 4.10
C SER A 190 -9.06 -5.79 3.13
N ASP A 191 -10.05 -4.93 3.39
CA ASP A 191 -11.27 -4.83 2.60
C ASP A 191 -11.04 -4.07 1.29
N LEU A 192 -11.41 -4.71 0.17
CA LEU A 192 -11.19 -4.18 -1.19
C LEU A 192 -12.21 -3.11 -1.60
N GLY A 193 -13.32 -2.95 -0.90
CA GLY A 193 -14.38 -2.00 -1.22
C GLY A 193 -14.03 -0.51 -1.04
N ALA A 194 -12.76 -0.19 -0.75
CA ALA A 194 -12.31 1.18 -0.51
C ALA A 194 -11.94 1.97 -1.79
N SER A 195 -11.83 1.30 -2.96
CA SER A 195 -11.45 1.95 -4.22
C SER A 195 -12.67 2.43 -5.02
N PHE A 196 -12.73 3.72 -5.28
CA PHE A 196 -13.71 4.31 -6.19
C PHE A 196 -12.98 5.01 -7.35
N PRO A 197 -13.60 5.08 -8.55
CA PRO A 197 -14.86 4.45 -8.93
C PRO A 197 -14.71 2.93 -9.12
N SER A 198 -15.79 2.18 -8.84
CA SER A 198 -15.92 0.78 -9.23
C SER A 198 -15.82 0.66 -10.74
N LEU A 199 -15.04 -0.33 -11.21
CA LEU A 199 -14.94 -0.67 -12.65
C LEU A 199 -15.69 -1.96 -13.00
N GLY A 200 -16.28 -2.63 -11.98
CA GLY A 200 -17.01 -3.86 -12.14
C GLY A 200 -16.14 -5.05 -12.56
N LEU A 201 -16.79 -6.09 -13.06
CA LEU A 201 -16.14 -7.26 -13.64
C LEU A 201 -15.98 -7.05 -15.15
N PRO A 202 -14.87 -7.51 -15.77
CA PRO A 202 -14.70 -7.48 -17.22
C PRO A 202 -15.64 -8.50 -17.90
N ASP A 203 -15.97 -8.25 -19.16
CA ASP A 203 -16.91 -9.09 -19.92
C ASP A 203 -16.41 -10.54 -20.09
N ASP A 204 -15.11 -10.75 -20.17
CA ASP A 204 -14.45 -12.05 -20.30
C ASP A 204 -14.19 -12.75 -18.94
N PHE A 205 -14.74 -12.23 -17.84
CA PHE A 205 -14.60 -12.87 -16.53
C PHE A 205 -15.13 -14.30 -16.46
N PRO A 206 -16.27 -14.66 -17.10
CA PRO A 206 -16.74 -16.03 -17.09
C PRO A 206 -15.75 -17.04 -17.70
N GLU A 207 -15.04 -16.67 -18.76
CA GLU A 207 -14.01 -17.47 -19.41
C GLU A 207 -12.80 -17.66 -18.48
N LEU A 208 -12.34 -16.57 -17.85
CA LEU A 208 -11.27 -16.66 -16.86
C LEU A 208 -11.68 -17.52 -15.67
N LEU A 209 -12.89 -17.38 -15.17
CA LEU A 209 -13.40 -18.19 -14.06
C LEU A 209 -13.43 -19.68 -14.40
N ASN A 210 -13.87 -20.04 -15.62
CA ASN A 210 -13.83 -21.41 -16.11
C ASN A 210 -12.39 -21.93 -16.19
N TRP A 211 -11.45 -21.11 -16.70
CA TRP A 211 -10.05 -21.47 -16.72
C TRP A 211 -9.49 -21.65 -15.30
N MET A 212 -9.80 -20.77 -14.36
CA MET A 212 -9.35 -20.92 -12.96
C MET A 212 -9.87 -22.20 -12.31
N ARG A 213 -11.06 -22.64 -12.67
CA ARG A 213 -11.72 -23.85 -12.13
C ARG A 213 -11.32 -25.14 -12.82
N SER A 214 -10.66 -25.06 -13.99
CA SER A 214 -10.18 -26.25 -14.71
C SER A 214 -8.98 -26.91 -14.04
N GLY A 215 -8.36 -26.25 -13.05
CA GLY A 215 -7.22 -26.73 -12.30
C GLY A 215 -7.05 -26.00 -10.97
N ARG A 216 -5.90 -26.22 -10.32
CA ARG A 216 -5.52 -25.52 -9.09
C ARG A 216 -4.77 -24.24 -9.46
N THR A 217 -5.51 -23.14 -9.61
CA THR A 217 -4.92 -21.84 -9.95
C THR A 217 -4.33 -21.16 -8.74
N ILE A 218 -3.00 -21.02 -8.70
CA ILE A 218 -2.30 -20.16 -7.75
C ILE A 218 -2.27 -18.72 -8.28
N LEU A 219 -2.37 -17.76 -7.36
CA LEU A 219 -2.43 -16.33 -7.66
C LEU A 219 -1.18 -15.62 -7.13
N THR A 220 -0.64 -14.66 -7.90
CA THR A 220 0.24 -13.60 -7.38
C THR A 220 -0.31 -12.25 -7.74
N VAL A 221 -0.21 -11.29 -6.81
CA VAL A 221 -0.72 -9.93 -7.00
C VAL A 221 0.38 -8.91 -6.72
N GLY A 222 0.61 -8.03 -7.67
CA GLY A 222 1.56 -6.92 -7.57
C GLY A 222 2.33 -6.66 -8.84
N THR A 223 2.92 -5.47 -8.92
CA THR A 223 3.78 -5.06 -10.04
C THR A 223 4.91 -6.05 -10.28
N ILE A 224 5.21 -6.37 -11.54
CA ILE A 224 6.34 -7.24 -11.91
C ILE A 224 7.64 -6.46 -11.71
N GLU A 225 8.20 -6.52 -10.53
CA GLU A 225 9.44 -5.82 -10.15
C GLU A 225 10.38 -6.75 -9.38
N PRO A 226 11.71 -6.43 -9.28
CA PRO A 226 12.72 -7.38 -8.79
C PRO A 226 12.40 -7.97 -7.40
N ARG A 227 11.91 -7.14 -6.48
CA ARG A 227 11.63 -7.56 -5.10
C ARG A 227 10.47 -8.53 -4.95
N LYS A 228 9.57 -8.66 -5.94
CA LYS A 228 8.35 -9.48 -5.85
C LYS A 228 8.58 -10.98 -6.07
N GLY A 229 9.78 -11.39 -6.51
CA GLY A 229 10.15 -12.80 -6.62
C GLY A 229 9.44 -13.60 -7.71
N HIS A 230 8.78 -12.93 -8.68
CA HIS A 230 8.08 -13.61 -9.78
C HIS A 230 9.01 -14.53 -10.62
N GLY A 231 10.28 -14.14 -10.77
CA GLY A 231 11.26 -14.97 -11.51
C GLY A 231 11.50 -16.31 -10.83
N GLN A 232 11.73 -16.31 -9.52
CA GLN A 232 11.92 -17.53 -8.74
C GLN A 232 10.66 -18.43 -8.78
N LEU A 233 9.48 -17.83 -8.72
CA LEU A 233 8.24 -18.59 -8.83
C LEU A 233 8.06 -19.20 -10.21
N LEU A 234 8.39 -18.45 -11.28
CA LEU A 234 8.36 -19.00 -12.64
C LEU A 234 9.33 -20.17 -12.81
N ASP A 235 10.56 -20.07 -12.27
CA ASP A 235 11.54 -21.15 -12.30
C ASP A 235 11.05 -22.43 -11.60
N ALA A 236 10.36 -22.26 -10.46
CA ALA A 236 9.76 -23.37 -9.74
C ALA A 236 8.59 -24.01 -10.51
N LEU A 237 7.76 -23.19 -11.15
CA LEU A 237 6.64 -23.69 -11.96
C LEU A 237 7.13 -24.35 -13.26
N ASP A 238 8.17 -23.83 -13.89
CA ASP A 238 8.79 -24.48 -15.04
C ASP A 238 9.31 -25.88 -14.70
N TYR A 239 10.02 -26.00 -13.58
CA TYR A 239 10.46 -27.29 -13.08
C TYR A 239 9.25 -28.23 -12.83
N LEU A 240 8.19 -27.72 -12.20
CA LEU A 240 6.98 -28.49 -11.91
C LEU A 240 6.30 -28.97 -13.20
N TRP A 241 6.09 -28.09 -14.16
CA TRP A 241 5.41 -28.40 -15.42
C TRP A 241 6.21 -29.34 -16.33
N GLN A 242 7.55 -29.27 -16.26
CA GLN A 242 8.45 -30.19 -16.99
C GLN A 242 8.49 -31.57 -16.34
N SER A 243 8.57 -31.63 -15.00
CA SER A 243 8.65 -32.90 -14.27
C SER A 243 7.30 -33.62 -14.16
N ASP A 244 6.21 -32.90 -14.28
CA ASP A 244 4.83 -33.40 -14.22
C ASP A 244 3.96 -32.70 -15.27
N PRO A 245 4.04 -33.13 -16.54
CA PRO A 245 3.27 -32.52 -17.62
C PRO A 245 1.76 -32.62 -17.44
N ALA A 246 1.28 -33.56 -16.63
CA ALA A 246 -0.13 -33.75 -16.31
C ALA A 246 -0.60 -32.86 -15.12
N SER A 247 0.30 -32.09 -14.52
CA SER A 247 -0.05 -31.20 -13.40
C SER A 247 -1.17 -30.21 -13.79
N ASP A 248 -2.16 -30.11 -12.93
CA ASP A 248 -3.28 -29.17 -13.02
C ASP A 248 -2.98 -27.82 -12.36
N ILE A 249 -1.76 -27.60 -11.85
CA ILE A 249 -1.36 -26.35 -11.23
C ILE A 249 -1.14 -25.29 -12.31
N ALA A 250 -1.93 -24.21 -12.22
CA ALA A 250 -1.85 -23.04 -13.08
C ALA A 250 -1.46 -21.79 -12.29
N TRP A 251 -0.90 -20.79 -12.97
CA TRP A 251 -0.46 -19.54 -12.37
C TRP A 251 -1.16 -18.35 -13.02
N LEU A 252 -1.91 -17.61 -12.20
CA LEU A 252 -2.50 -16.32 -12.54
C LEU A 252 -1.68 -15.20 -11.91
N VAL A 253 -1.21 -14.28 -12.72
CA VAL A 253 -0.48 -13.08 -12.29
C VAL A 253 -1.37 -11.87 -12.50
N VAL A 254 -1.60 -11.08 -11.47
CA VAL A 254 -2.34 -9.82 -11.54
C VAL A 254 -1.42 -8.68 -11.14
N GLY A 255 -1.03 -7.85 -12.11
CA GLY A 255 -0.16 -6.71 -11.85
C GLY A 255 0.51 -6.15 -13.08
N ARG A 256 0.83 -4.86 -13.03
CA ARG A 256 1.45 -4.15 -14.15
C ARG A 256 2.87 -4.61 -14.41
N ALA A 257 3.31 -4.44 -15.64
CA ALA A 257 4.72 -4.46 -15.98
C ALA A 257 5.46 -3.39 -15.17
N GLY A 258 6.48 -3.80 -14.42
CA GLY A 258 7.31 -2.92 -13.63
C GLY A 258 8.65 -2.63 -14.32
N TRP A 259 9.63 -2.26 -13.54
CA TRP A 259 10.96 -1.88 -13.99
C TRP A 259 12.00 -2.97 -13.65
N ARG A 260 13.11 -3.01 -14.44
CA ARG A 260 14.25 -3.93 -14.25
C ARG A 260 13.86 -5.42 -14.27
N THR A 261 12.80 -5.74 -14.96
CA THR A 261 12.31 -7.12 -15.14
C THR A 261 11.91 -7.40 -16.59
N GLU A 262 12.48 -6.66 -17.54
CA GLU A 262 12.13 -6.72 -18.96
C GLU A 262 12.30 -8.15 -19.51
N GLN A 263 13.41 -8.81 -19.18
CA GLN A 263 13.68 -10.21 -19.59
C GLN A 263 12.66 -11.18 -18.99
N LEU A 264 12.29 -11.01 -17.71
CA LEU A 264 11.26 -11.83 -17.07
C LEU A 264 9.90 -11.60 -17.72
N GLN A 265 9.54 -10.35 -17.98
CA GLN A 265 8.29 -9.99 -18.65
C GLN A 265 8.21 -10.59 -20.06
N GLU A 266 9.32 -10.56 -20.81
CA GLU A 266 9.41 -11.19 -22.14
C GLU A 266 9.27 -12.71 -22.06
N ARG A 267 9.96 -13.36 -21.09
CA ARG A 267 9.83 -14.80 -20.82
C ARG A 267 8.38 -15.18 -20.51
N MET A 268 7.68 -14.42 -19.69
CA MET A 268 6.27 -14.67 -19.35
C MET A 268 5.35 -14.48 -20.57
N ARG A 269 5.57 -13.43 -21.39
CA ARG A 269 4.75 -13.16 -22.59
C ARG A 269 4.91 -14.22 -23.68
N ASN A 270 6.10 -14.81 -23.78
CA ASN A 270 6.45 -15.80 -24.81
C ASN A 270 6.49 -17.24 -24.26
N HIS A 271 5.95 -17.44 -23.04
CA HIS A 271 6.03 -18.73 -22.36
C HIS A 271 5.18 -19.79 -23.07
N SER A 272 5.69 -21.04 -23.14
CA SER A 272 4.97 -22.18 -23.76
C SER A 272 3.64 -22.50 -23.07
N GLU A 273 3.51 -22.17 -21.78
CA GLU A 273 2.28 -22.37 -20.99
C GLU A 273 1.32 -21.17 -21.02
N LYS A 274 1.66 -20.11 -21.74
CA LYS A 274 0.81 -18.94 -21.86
C LYS A 274 -0.58 -19.31 -22.42
N GLY A 275 -1.62 -18.85 -21.74
CA GLY A 275 -3.03 -19.14 -22.07
C GLY A 275 -3.48 -20.55 -21.65
N ARG A 276 -2.54 -21.47 -21.32
CA ARG A 276 -2.85 -22.83 -20.84
C ARG A 276 -2.76 -22.95 -19.32
N ARG A 277 -1.56 -22.73 -18.76
CA ARG A 277 -1.30 -22.77 -17.30
C ARG A 277 -0.70 -21.46 -16.76
N LEU A 278 -0.47 -20.47 -17.61
CA LEU A 278 0.03 -19.16 -17.26
C LEU A 278 -0.84 -18.07 -17.89
N ILE A 279 -1.49 -17.25 -17.05
CA ILE A 279 -2.16 -16.02 -17.48
C ILE A 279 -1.59 -14.83 -16.70
N TRP A 280 -1.33 -13.74 -17.40
CA TRP A 280 -0.90 -12.48 -16.83
C TRP A 280 -1.89 -11.37 -17.20
N LEU A 281 -2.51 -10.76 -16.16
CA LEU A 281 -3.42 -9.63 -16.25
C LEU A 281 -2.71 -8.36 -15.77
N ASP A 282 -2.63 -7.36 -16.62
CA ASP A 282 -1.95 -6.10 -16.30
C ASP A 282 -2.64 -5.30 -15.20
N GLN A 283 -3.96 -5.45 -15.07
CA GLN A 283 -4.78 -4.72 -14.11
C GLN A 283 -6.08 -5.47 -13.81
N ALA A 284 -6.60 -5.22 -12.62
CA ALA A 284 -7.91 -5.68 -12.20
C ALA A 284 -8.60 -4.58 -11.39
N SER A 285 -9.92 -4.49 -11.49
CA SER A 285 -10.74 -3.72 -10.53
C SER A 285 -10.71 -4.40 -9.17
N ASP A 286 -11.12 -3.72 -8.12
CA ASP A 286 -11.18 -4.31 -6.79
C ASP A 286 -12.23 -5.42 -6.72
N GLU A 287 -13.37 -5.26 -7.41
CA GLU A 287 -14.41 -6.27 -7.54
C GLU A 287 -13.90 -7.50 -8.28
N PHE A 288 -13.15 -7.28 -9.37
CA PHE A 288 -12.53 -8.36 -10.14
C PHE A 288 -11.47 -9.09 -9.32
N LEU A 289 -10.60 -8.36 -8.63
CA LEU A 289 -9.59 -8.94 -7.76
C LEU A 289 -10.21 -9.73 -6.60
N SER A 290 -11.28 -9.22 -5.98
CA SER A 290 -12.03 -9.94 -4.94
C SER A 290 -12.64 -11.23 -5.48
N ALA A 291 -13.17 -11.21 -6.70
CA ALA A 291 -13.70 -12.41 -7.34
C ALA A 291 -12.59 -13.43 -7.65
N ILE A 292 -11.39 -12.96 -8.08
CA ILE A 292 -10.22 -13.81 -8.30
C ILE A 292 -9.77 -14.46 -6.98
N TYR A 293 -9.62 -13.68 -5.89
CA TYR A 293 -9.25 -14.23 -4.58
C TYR A 293 -10.18 -15.37 -4.12
N ARG A 294 -11.49 -15.18 -4.29
CA ARG A 294 -12.50 -16.20 -3.88
C ARG A 294 -12.51 -17.46 -4.73
N ASN A 295 -11.89 -17.45 -5.90
CA ASN A 295 -11.91 -18.57 -6.83
C ASN A 295 -10.52 -19.16 -7.11
N CYS A 296 -9.43 -18.60 -6.56
CA CYS A 296 -8.11 -19.20 -6.68
C CYS A 296 -7.91 -20.33 -5.65
N ALA A 297 -6.99 -21.26 -5.95
CA ALA A 297 -6.58 -22.31 -5.01
C ALA A 297 -5.76 -21.75 -3.84
N GLY A 298 -5.16 -20.57 -4.03
CA GLY A 298 -4.47 -19.82 -3.01
C GLY A 298 -3.55 -18.75 -3.60
N LEU A 299 -3.09 -17.83 -2.73
CA LEU A 299 -2.16 -16.77 -3.12
C LEU A 299 -0.73 -17.10 -2.67
N ILE A 300 0.23 -16.88 -3.54
CA ILE A 300 1.66 -16.95 -3.21
C ILE A 300 2.26 -15.56 -3.22
N ALA A 301 2.90 -15.15 -2.12
CA ALA A 301 3.68 -13.93 -2.02
C ALA A 301 5.18 -14.27 -1.92
N ALA A 302 5.88 -14.23 -3.05
CA ALA A 302 7.29 -14.58 -3.15
C ALA A 302 8.25 -13.40 -2.91
N SER A 303 7.74 -12.27 -2.41
CA SER A 303 8.51 -11.04 -2.24
C SER A 303 9.70 -11.23 -1.30
N HIS A 304 10.85 -10.69 -1.70
CA HIS A 304 12.08 -10.70 -0.89
C HIS A 304 12.01 -9.69 0.26
N GLN A 305 11.33 -8.57 0.04
CA GLN A 305 11.07 -7.55 1.05
C GLN A 305 9.77 -6.79 0.74
N GLU A 306 9.10 -6.34 1.80
CA GLU A 306 7.85 -5.56 1.73
C GLU A 306 7.74 -4.60 2.92
N GLY A 307 6.88 -3.58 2.77
CA GLY A 307 6.47 -2.74 3.89
C GLY A 307 5.32 -3.34 4.71
N PHE A 308 4.44 -4.14 4.05
CA PHE A 308 3.29 -4.76 4.72
C PHE A 308 2.89 -6.11 4.08
N GLY A 309 2.40 -6.10 2.84
CA GLY A 309 1.89 -7.30 2.18
C GLY A 309 0.37 -7.31 2.00
N LEU A 310 -0.21 -6.18 1.57
CA LEU A 310 -1.66 -6.06 1.32
C LEU A 310 -2.27 -7.26 0.59
N PRO A 311 -1.69 -7.82 -0.49
CA PRO A 311 -2.28 -8.95 -1.18
C PRO A 311 -2.50 -10.18 -0.31
N LEU A 312 -1.64 -10.41 0.71
CA LEU A 312 -1.79 -11.55 1.62
C LEU A 312 -3.02 -11.39 2.53
N VAL A 313 -3.20 -10.23 3.14
CA VAL A 313 -4.36 -9.98 4.00
C VAL A 313 -5.64 -9.88 3.18
N GLU A 314 -5.59 -9.32 1.98
CA GLU A 314 -6.73 -9.27 1.06
C GLU A 314 -7.17 -10.68 0.65
N ALA A 315 -6.22 -11.55 0.27
CA ALA A 315 -6.49 -12.93 -0.09
C ALA A 315 -7.12 -13.70 1.07
N ALA A 316 -6.49 -13.64 2.25
CA ALA A 316 -6.99 -14.31 3.44
C ALA A 316 -8.37 -13.79 3.87
N ALA A 317 -8.61 -12.47 3.81
CA ALA A 317 -9.92 -11.87 4.08
C ALA A 317 -11.00 -12.30 3.06
N ASN A 318 -10.61 -12.71 1.86
CA ASN A 318 -11.50 -13.29 0.85
C ASN A 318 -11.57 -14.84 0.91
N GLY A 319 -10.94 -15.47 1.91
CA GLY A 319 -10.98 -16.92 2.13
C GLY A 319 -9.97 -17.74 1.31
N ALA A 320 -9.02 -17.10 0.64
CA ALA A 320 -7.97 -17.80 -0.09
C ALA A 320 -6.83 -18.22 0.86
N PRO A 321 -6.38 -19.48 0.82
CA PRO A 321 -5.14 -19.90 1.48
C PRO A 321 -3.96 -19.06 1.01
N THR A 322 -2.98 -18.83 1.89
CA THR A 322 -1.82 -17.99 1.58
C THR A 322 -0.51 -18.70 1.87
N LEU A 323 0.42 -18.64 0.91
CA LEU A 323 1.80 -19.10 1.06
C LEU A 323 2.74 -17.91 0.86
N ALA A 324 3.43 -17.51 1.91
CA ALA A 324 4.29 -16.34 1.91
C ALA A 324 5.76 -16.72 2.05
N ARG A 325 6.67 -15.94 1.47
CA ARG A 325 8.09 -16.05 1.83
C ARG A 325 8.24 -15.76 3.34
N ASP A 326 9.11 -16.50 4.00
CA ASP A 326 9.40 -16.32 5.42
C ASP A 326 10.26 -15.06 5.63
N ILE A 327 9.60 -13.90 5.69
CA ILE A 327 10.22 -12.60 6.00
C ILE A 327 9.52 -11.95 7.19
N PRO A 328 10.23 -11.11 7.96
CA PRO A 328 9.71 -10.55 9.23
C PRO A 328 8.33 -9.90 9.10
N VAL A 329 8.12 -9.06 8.09
CA VAL A 329 6.85 -8.36 7.90
C VAL A 329 5.69 -9.32 7.58
N PHE A 330 5.92 -10.40 6.83
CA PHE A 330 4.86 -11.37 6.55
C PHE A 330 4.51 -12.21 7.78
N ARG A 331 5.52 -12.50 8.65
CA ARG A 331 5.30 -13.10 9.95
C ARG A 331 4.51 -12.19 10.90
N GLU A 332 4.82 -10.89 10.88
CA GLU A 332 4.08 -9.88 11.65
C GLU A 332 2.61 -9.83 11.25
N VAL A 333 2.35 -9.77 9.93
CA VAL A 333 1.01 -9.52 9.39
C VAL A 333 0.13 -10.78 9.42
N GLY A 334 0.69 -11.94 9.10
CA GLY A 334 -0.05 -13.19 8.94
C GLY A 334 0.02 -14.12 10.15
N GLY A 335 1.11 -14.04 10.94
CA GLY A 335 1.30 -14.93 12.10
C GLY A 335 1.06 -16.39 11.75
N PRO A 336 0.20 -17.11 12.50
CA PRO A 336 -0.12 -18.51 12.25
C PRO A 336 -1.16 -18.73 11.12
N LEU A 337 -1.75 -17.67 10.58
CA LEU A 337 -2.79 -17.77 9.55
C LEU A 337 -2.22 -18.04 8.16
N PHE A 338 -0.93 -17.75 7.95
CA PHE A 338 -0.26 -17.97 6.67
C PHE A 338 0.66 -19.19 6.74
N ASP A 339 0.76 -19.88 5.62
CA ASP A 339 1.84 -20.83 5.36
C ASP A 339 3.09 -20.09 4.89
N TYR A 340 4.27 -20.67 5.17
CA TYR A 340 5.53 -20.00 4.82
C TYR A 340 6.48 -20.93 4.08
N PHE A 341 7.34 -20.30 3.26
CA PHE A 341 8.47 -20.95 2.61
C PHE A 341 9.74 -20.10 2.75
N GLN A 342 10.90 -20.75 2.75
CA GLN A 342 12.20 -20.08 2.76
C GLN A 342 12.71 -19.83 1.34
N ASN A 343 13.97 -19.36 1.23
CA ASN A 343 14.59 -19.10 -0.07
C ASN A 343 15.04 -20.42 -0.72
N ASP A 344 14.09 -21.20 -1.19
CA ASP A 344 14.29 -22.53 -1.72
C ASP A 344 14.79 -22.50 -3.18
N THR A 345 15.44 -23.61 -3.60
CA THR A 345 15.72 -23.86 -5.02
C THR A 345 14.40 -24.03 -5.80
N PRO A 346 14.41 -23.88 -7.13
CA PRO A 346 13.22 -24.11 -7.95
C PRO A 346 12.54 -25.45 -7.66
N THR A 347 13.32 -26.53 -7.50
CA THR A 347 12.83 -27.87 -7.16
C THR A 347 12.16 -27.89 -5.77
N ALA A 348 12.82 -27.34 -4.76
CA ALA A 348 12.28 -27.33 -3.39
C ALA A 348 11.01 -26.49 -3.31
N LEU A 349 10.98 -25.32 -3.95
CA LEU A 349 9.78 -24.46 -4.00
C LEU A 349 8.64 -25.14 -4.75
N ALA A 350 8.90 -25.81 -5.88
CA ALA A 350 7.90 -26.58 -6.62
C ALA A 350 7.25 -27.66 -5.75
N ASN A 351 8.09 -28.43 -5.02
CA ASN A 351 7.60 -29.46 -4.10
C ASN A 351 6.78 -28.85 -2.92
N ARG A 352 7.25 -27.73 -2.37
CA ARG A 352 6.53 -27.00 -1.32
C ARG A 352 5.16 -26.52 -1.80
N ILE A 353 5.06 -26.00 -3.03
CA ILE A 353 3.80 -25.58 -3.64
C ILE A 353 2.85 -26.78 -3.79
N LYS A 354 3.33 -27.93 -4.32
CA LYS A 354 2.52 -29.15 -4.45
C LYS A 354 1.96 -29.59 -3.10
N GLN A 355 2.83 -29.69 -2.08
CA GLN A 355 2.44 -30.08 -0.74
C GLN A 355 1.45 -29.08 -0.14
N TRP A 356 1.76 -27.80 -0.21
CA TRP A 356 0.87 -26.76 0.32
C TRP A 356 -0.53 -26.82 -0.29
N LEU A 357 -0.65 -26.97 -1.62
CA LEU A 357 -1.95 -27.08 -2.27
C LEU A 357 -2.71 -28.37 -1.94
N SER A 358 -2.02 -29.41 -1.49
CA SER A 358 -2.66 -30.65 -1.00
C SER A 358 -3.15 -30.51 0.44
N ASP A 359 -2.44 -29.72 1.26
CA ASP A 359 -2.72 -29.56 2.67
C ASP A 359 -3.49 -28.27 2.99
N ALA A 360 -3.54 -27.33 2.04
CA ALA A 360 -4.11 -26.01 2.23
C ALA A 360 -5.59 -26.06 2.61
N LYS A 361 -5.93 -25.33 3.65
CA LYS A 361 -7.31 -25.11 4.09
C LYS A 361 -7.63 -23.63 3.92
N SER A 362 -8.81 -23.33 3.44
CA SER A 362 -9.32 -21.96 3.47
C SER A 362 -9.45 -21.49 4.91
N PRO A 363 -9.10 -20.24 5.21
CA PRO A 363 -9.33 -19.64 6.52
C PRO A 363 -10.80 -19.80 6.95
N SER A 364 -11.03 -20.08 8.24
CA SER A 364 -12.38 -20.14 8.78
C SER A 364 -13.03 -18.74 8.75
N THR A 365 -14.35 -18.68 8.80
CA THR A 365 -15.09 -17.41 8.85
C THR A 365 -14.64 -16.53 10.02
N ARG A 366 -14.26 -17.13 11.16
CA ARG A 366 -13.73 -16.43 12.33
C ARG A 366 -12.35 -15.83 12.05
N GLU A 367 -11.48 -16.56 11.38
CA GLU A 367 -10.14 -16.09 10.98
C GLU A 367 -10.23 -14.99 9.94
N ILE A 368 -11.13 -15.12 8.96
CA ILE A 368 -11.42 -14.07 7.97
C ILE A 368 -11.83 -12.77 8.67
N GLY A 369 -12.70 -12.83 9.66
CA GLY A 369 -13.16 -11.67 10.44
C GLY A 369 -12.11 -11.06 11.36
N SER A 370 -10.93 -11.68 11.53
CA SER A 370 -9.84 -11.16 12.38
C SER A 370 -8.97 -10.10 11.70
N PHE A 371 -9.02 -9.99 10.37
CA PHE A 371 -8.23 -8.98 9.64
C PHE A 371 -8.82 -7.58 9.81
N PRO A 372 -7.99 -6.55 10.07
CA PRO A 372 -8.44 -5.18 10.17
C PRO A 372 -9.15 -4.70 8.88
N ARG A 373 -10.10 -3.79 9.06
CA ARG A 373 -10.71 -3.03 7.97
C ARG A 373 -10.11 -1.63 7.90
N TRP A 374 -10.32 -0.91 6.81
CA TRP A 374 -9.81 0.46 6.67
C TRP A 374 -10.36 1.42 7.72
N GLU A 375 -11.53 1.15 8.27
CA GLU A 375 -12.09 1.86 9.42
C GLU A 375 -11.16 1.74 10.64
N ASN A 376 -10.71 0.52 10.96
CA ASN A 376 -9.76 0.29 12.07
C ASN A 376 -8.41 1.00 11.84
N SER A 377 -7.95 1.07 10.58
CA SER A 377 -6.75 1.82 10.23
C SER A 377 -6.91 3.31 10.47
N ALA A 378 -8.08 3.86 10.09
CA ALA A 378 -8.39 5.27 10.29
C ALA A 378 -8.56 5.62 11.78
N ASP A 379 -9.22 4.76 12.56
CA ASP A 379 -9.36 4.94 14.00
C ASP A 379 -8.00 4.94 14.70
N ALA A 380 -7.12 3.99 14.36
CA ALA A 380 -5.76 3.95 14.90
C ALA A 380 -4.97 5.21 14.51
N LEU A 381 -5.10 5.68 13.27
CA LEU A 381 -4.49 6.91 12.80
C LEU A 381 -5.01 8.13 13.58
N LEU A 382 -6.32 8.28 13.71
CA LEU A 382 -6.96 9.38 14.45
C LEU A 382 -6.58 9.36 15.93
N ASN A 383 -6.49 8.19 16.55
CA ASN A 383 -6.00 8.03 17.93
C ASN A 383 -4.56 8.57 18.07
N HIS A 384 -3.65 8.21 17.16
CA HIS A 384 -2.29 8.73 17.18
C HIS A 384 -2.20 10.23 16.90
N LEU A 385 -3.16 10.79 16.15
CA LEU A 385 -3.27 12.22 15.92
C LEU A 385 -4.00 12.97 17.05
N GLU A 386 -4.46 12.27 18.09
CA GLU A 386 -5.23 12.82 19.20
C GLU A 386 -6.54 13.52 18.73
N LEU A 387 -7.16 12.92 17.70
CA LEU A 387 -8.39 13.38 17.05
C LEU A 387 -9.57 12.43 17.25
N ALA A 388 -9.36 11.26 17.84
CA ALA A 388 -10.46 10.33 18.11
C ALA A 388 -11.50 10.99 19.02
N PRO A 389 -12.81 10.80 18.79
CA PRO A 389 -13.82 11.22 19.73
C PRO A 389 -13.49 10.58 21.08
N GLN A 390 -13.29 11.38 22.13
CA GLN A 390 -13.18 10.85 23.47
C GLN A 390 -14.52 10.17 23.77
N LEU A 391 -14.49 8.84 23.86
CA LEU A 391 -15.60 8.09 24.44
C LEU A 391 -15.85 8.74 25.81
N ALA A 392 -17.02 9.34 25.99
CA ALA A 392 -17.42 9.87 27.27
C ALA A 392 -17.26 8.72 28.29
N VAL A 393 -16.29 8.86 29.19
CA VAL A 393 -16.18 7.99 30.35
C VAL A 393 -17.49 8.24 31.11
N GLY A 394 -18.43 7.30 30.96
CA GLY A 394 -19.67 7.33 31.71
C GLY A 394 -19.29 7.26 33.20
N ASP A 395 -19.49 8.36 33.89
CA ASP A 395 -19.56 8.36 35.36
C ASP A 395 -20.64 7.35 35.76
N GLY A 396 -20.24 6.16 36.17
CA GLY A 396 -21.09 5.12 36.75
C GLY A 396 -20.66 4.78 38.15
#